data_48460aa3a905212dd880994aaf017700
#
_entry.id   48460aa3a905212dd880994aaf017700
#
_cell.length_a   1.000
_cell.length_b   1.000
_cell.length_c   1.000
_cell.angle_alpha   90.00
_cell.angle_beta   90.00
_cell.angle_gamma   90.00
#
_symmetry.space_group_name_H-M   'P 1'
#
loop_
_entity.id
_entity.type
_entity.pdbx_description
1 polymer ?
#
loop_
_entity_poly.entity_id
_entity_poly.type
_entity_poly.pdbx_seq_one_letter_code
_entity_poly.pdbx_strand_id
1 'polypeptide(L)'
;MMTRLTWICHGSTAANREARFPLDEPLNEKAVIATQAIAPRLRHADNVFASPTLRTRQTADALGLQPAFSDALADCDFGRWAGRSIAEIQQLEPENLAAWMARPEEAPHGGEAIAAVCTRVNAWLSQRLQAGGHIVAITHAAVIRAAIISTLNAPVASFWIADIEPLAIVHMTSNGSRWSLRVEGATA
;
A
#
# COMPACT_ATOMS: atom_id res chain seq x y z
N MET A 1 -23.21 5.75 -9.78
CA MET A 1 -22.73 6.70 -8.74
C MET A 1 -21.22 6.74 -8.80
N MET A 2 -20.58 7.90 -8.67
CA MET A 2 -19.11 7.98 -8.74
C MET A 2 -18.49 7.65 -7.39
N THR A 3 -17.50 6.75 -7.38
CA THR A 3 -16.69 6.45 -6.19
C THR A 3 -15.35 7.15 -6.30
N ARG A 4 -14.89 7.81 -5.26
CA ARG A 4 -13.51 8.32 -5.11
C ARG A 4 -12.77 7.46 -4.10
N LEU A 5 -11.52 7.15 -4.38
CA LEU A 5 -10.65 6.39 -3.49
C LEU A 5 -9.32 7.12 -3.36
N THR A 6 -8.94 7.41 -2.12
CA THR A 6 -7.63 7.95 -1.76
C THR A 6 -6.85 6.89 -1.02
N TRP A 7 -5.77 6.44 -1.63
CA TRP A 7 -4.79 5.57 -1.00
C TRP A 7 -3.78 6.41 -0.24
N ILE A 8 -3.43 6.01 0.97
CA ILE A 8 -2.38 6.62 1.77
C ILE A 8 -1.40 5.51 2.20
N CYS A 9 -0.14 5.63 1.80
CA CYS A 9 0.92 4.79 2.33
C CYS A 9 1.18 5.18 3.78
N HIS A 10 1.39 4.21 4.68
CA HIS A 10 1.73 4.49 6.07
C HIS A 10 2.96 5.39 6.20
N GLY A 11 3.10 6.06 7.35
CA GLY A 11 4.28 6.86 7.67
C GLY A 11 5.55 6.01 7.80
N SER A 12 6.71 6.65 7.73
CA SER A 12 8.02 5.97 7.77
C SER A 12 8.26 5.22 9.09
N THR A 13 8.87 4.04 8.99
CA THR A 13 9.31 3.17 10.08
C THR A 13 10.83 3.02 10.09
N ALA A 14 11.38 2.27 11.04
CA ALA A 14 12.79 1.90 11.05
C ALA A 14 13.14 1.05 9.81
N ALA A 15 12.29 0.07 9.45
CA ALA A 15 12.53 -0.80 8.29
C ALA A 15 12.66 -0.01 6.97
N ASN A 16 11.86 1.04 6.76
CA ASN A 16 11.98 1.88 5.57
C ASN A 16 13.37 2.53 5.47
N ARG A 17 13.92 3.04 6.59
CA ARG A 17 15.22 3.72 6.61
C ARG A 17 16.41 2.76 6.48
N GLU A 18 16.23 1.53 6.96
CA GLU A 18 17.26 0.51 6.98
C GLU A 18 17.16 -0.46 5.80
N ALA A 19 16.24 -0.20 4.86
CA ALA A 19 15.98 -1.07 3.70
C ALA A 19 15.77 -2.54 4.13
N ARG A 20 14.91 -2.74 5.16
CA ARG A 20 14.55 -4.07 5.68
C ARG A 20 13.13 -4.46 5.25
N PHE A 21 12.91 -5.75 5.11
CA PHE A 21 11.58 -6.33 5.07
C PHE A 21 10.90 -6.11 6.43
N PRO A 22 9.74 -5.43 6.49
CA PRO A 22 9.20 -4.97 7.76
C PRO A 22 8.68 -6.12 8.64
N LEU A 23 8.81 -5.93 9.94
CA LEU A 23 8.00 -6.59 10.96
C LEU A 23 6.76 -5.73 11.26
N ASP A 24 5.95 -6.12 12.25
CA ASP A 24 4.89 -5.23 12.74
C ASP A 24 5.48 -4.20 13.72
N GLU A 25 6.02 -3.13 13.18
CA GLU A 25 6.77 -2.11 13.89
C GLU A 25 6.07 -0.74 13.85
N PRO A 26 6.35 0.15 14.83
CA PRO A 26 5.73 1.47 14.92
C PRO A 26 6.30 2.46 13.91
N LEU A 27 5.57 3.55 13.73
CA LEU A 27 6.07 4.77 13.09
C LEU A 27 7.26 5.34 13.89
N ASN A 28 8.20 5.97 13.20
CA ASN A 28 9.18 6.81 13.89
C ASN A 28 8.54 8.17 14.27
N GLU A 29 9.11 8.86 15.27
CA GLU A 29 8.56 10.12 15.78
C GLU A 29 8.38 11.19 14.69
N LYS A 30 9.35 11.32 13.78
CA LYS A 30 9.27 12.27 12.67
C LYS A 30 8.12 11.95 11.73
N ALA A 31 7.83 10.67 11.52
CA ALA A 31 6.71 10.23 10.69
C ALA A 31 5.35 10.58 11.32
N VAL A 32 5.22 10.50 12.64
CA VAL A 32 4.00 10.93 13.34
C VAL A 32 3.73 12.42 13.08
N ILE A 33 4.74 13.27 13.25
CA ILE A 33 4.64 14.73 13.01
C ILE A 33 4.31 15.01 11.54
N ALA A 34 5.00 14.34 10.60
CA ALA A 34 4.74 14.49 9.17
C ALA A 34 3.32 14.04 8.79
N THR A 35 2.83 12.96 9.41
CA THR A 35 1.46 12.47 9.19
C THR A 35 0.42 13.48 9.69
N GLN A 36 0.62 14.06 10.86
CA GLN A 36 -0.27 15.11 11.39
C GLN A 36 -0.30 16.35 10.48
N ALA A 37 0.83 16.71 9.88
CA ALA A 37 0.93 17.87 8.99
C ALA A 37 0.13 17.72 7.68
N ILE A 38 -0.12 16.50 7.21
CA ILE A 38 -0.93 16.27 6.02
C ILE A 38 -2.43 16.12 6.31
N ALA A 39 -2.83 15.90 7.55
CA ALA A 39 -4.23 15.69 7.94
C ALA A 39 -5.19 16.80 7.45
N PRO A 40 -4.84 18.12 7.54
CA PRO A 40 -5.72 19.20 7.05
C PRO A 40 -5.93 19.19 5.53
N ARG A 41 -5.07 18.51 4.78
CA ARG A 41 -5.16 18.40 3.30
C ARG A 41 -6.11 17.29 2.85
N LEU A 42 -6.49 16.39 3.75
CA LEU A 42 -7.40 15.29 3.43
C LEU A 42 -8.83 15.80 3.37
N ARG A 43 -9.53 15.45 2.31
CA ARG A 43 -10.97 15.71 2.19
C ARG A 43 -11.74 14.75 3.11
N HIS A 44 -12.90 15.18 3.55
CA HIS A 44 -13.82 14.31 4.30
C HIS A 44 -14.04 12.98 3.53
N ALA A 45 -13.96 11.88 4.26
CA ALA A 45 -14.21 10.54 3.75
C ALA A 45 -15.52 9.99 4.31
N ASP A 46 -16.32 9.37 3.45
CA ASP A 46 -17.55 8.68 3.87
C ASP A 46 -17.22 7.33 4.53
N ASN A 47 -16.12 6.70 4.07
CA ASN A 47 -15.62 5.44 4.62
C ASN A 47 -14.10 5.47 4.72
N VAL A 48 -13.57 4.95 5.82
CA VAL A 48 -12.13 4.80 6.04
C VAL A 48 -11.79 3.34 6.30
N PHE A 49 -10.81 2.82 5.59
CA PHE A 49 -10.26 1.47 5.77
C PHE A 49 -8.77 1.54 6.07
N ALA A 50 -8.27 0.58 6.82
CA ALA A 50 -6.84 0.44 7.03
C ALA A 50 -6.40 -1.03 7.09
N SER A 51 -5.14 -1.26 6.78
CA SER A 51 -4.45 -2.50 7.16
C SER A 51 -4.45 -2.65 8.69
N PRO A 52 -4.51 -3.89 9.24
CA PRO A 52 -4.50 -4.10 10.68
C PRO A 52 -3.12 -3.91 11.36
N THR A 53 -2.05 -3.61 10.61
CA THR A 53 -0.69 -3.46 11.17
C THR A 53 -0.54 -2.21 12.04
N LEU A 54 0.42 -2.24 12.98
CA LEU A 54 0.65 -1.14 13.93
C LEU A 54 0.94 0.19 13.21
N ARG A 55 1.82 0.21 12.20
CA ARG A 55 2.19 1.42 11.46
C ARG A 55 1.02 2.07 10.72
N THR A 56 0.08 1.30 10.19
CA THR A 56 -1.11 1.84 9.53
C THR A 56 -2.15 2.33 10.53
N ARG A 57 -2.30 1.67 11.68
CA ARG A 57 -3.14 2.15 12.80
C ARG A 57 -2.63 3.49 13.31
N GLN A 58 -1.34 3.60 13.60
CA GLN A 58 -0.73 4.85 14.05
C GLN A 58 -0.80 5.96 13.00
N THR A 59 -0.72 5.62 11.70
CA THR A 59 -0.96 6.57 10.62
C THR A 59 -2.40 7.08 10.64
N ALA A 60 -3.39 6.19 10.81
CA ALA A 60 -4.80 6.57 10.93
C ALA A 60 -5.04 7.47 12.15
N ASP A 61 -4.49 7.09 13.32
CA ASP A 61 -4.61 7.88 14.55
C ASP A 61 -4.02 9.28 14.40
N ALA A 62 -2.82 9.39 13.79
CA ALA A 62 -2.15 10.67 13.56
C ALA A 62 -2.90 11.55 12.53
N LEU A 63 -3.67 10.95 11.61
CA LEU A 63 -4.56 11.65 10.68
C LEU A 63 -5.92 12.01 11.32
N GLY A 64 -6.22 11.55 12.54
CA GLY A 64 -7.52 11.73 13.19
C GLY A 64 -8.64 10.89 12.55
N LEU A 65 -8.31 9.77 11.89
CA LEU A 65 -9.25 8.92 11.19
C LEU A 65 -9.57 7.64 11.99
N GLN A 66 -10.80 7.16 11.86
CA GLN A 66 -11.28 5.93 12.52
C GLN A 66 -11.58 4.86 11.44
N PRO A 67 -10.63 3.97 11.11
CA PRO A 67 -10.79 3.01 10.05
C PRO A 67 -11.48 1.72 10.49
N ALA A 68 -12.22 1.10 9.57
CA ALA A 68 -12.48 -0.34 9.59
C ALA A 68 -11.25 -1.08 9.07
N PHE A 69 -10.78 -2.09 9.80
CA PHE A 69 -9.61 -2.87 9.40
C PHE A 69 -9.96 -3.93 8.36
N SER A 70 -9.04 -4.17 7.42
CA SER A 70 -9.21 -5.14 6.34
C SER A 70 -7.89 -5.85 6.04
N ASP A 71 -7.88 -7.18 6.15
CA ASP A 71 -6.71 -8.00 5.82
C ASP A 71 -6.34 -7.92 4.34
N ALA A 72 -7.31 -7.61 3.48
CA ALA A 72 -7.03 -7.35 2.07
C ALA A 72 -6.13 -6.12 1.83
N LEU A 73 -5.96 -5.26 2.83
CA LEU A 73 -5.04 -4.11 2.82
C LEU A 73 -3.72 -4.38 3.57
N ALA A 74 -3.51 -5.61 4.09
CA ALA A 74 -2.26 -5.98 4.75
C ALA A 74 -1.06 -5.89 3.80
N ASP A 75 0.13 -5.70 4.34
CA ASP A 75 1.37 -5.76 3.55
C ASP A 75 1.56 -7.16 2.95
N CYS A 76 2.50 -7.28 2.02
CA CYS A 76 2.97 -8.58 1.57
C CYS A 76 3.55 -9.34 2.76
N ASP A 77 3.20 -10.62 2.90
CA ASP A 77 3.87 -11.51 3.85
C ASP A 77 5.25 -11.88 3.28
N PHE A 78 6.30 -11.42 3.95
CA PHE A 78 7.69 -11.65 3.54
C PHE A 78 8.28 -12.94 4.15
N GLY A 79 7.47 -13.76 4.85
CA GLY A 79 7.91 -15.03 5.43
C GLY A 79 9.21 -14.91 6.21
N ARG A 80 10.22 -15.78 5.89
CA ARG A 80 11.51 -15.80 6.61
C ARG A 80 12.42 -14.58 6.35
N TRP A 81 12.08 -13.71 5.37
CA TRP A 81 12.82 -12.47 5.13
C TRP A 81 12.37 -11.34 6.06
N ALA A 82 11.22 -11.46 6.72
CA ALA A 82 10.74 -10.44 7.66
C ALA A 82 11.81 -10.11 8.71
N GLY A 83 12.10 -8.82 8.91
CA GLY A 83 13.12 -8.29 9.81
C GLY A 83 14.55 -8.26 9.25
N ARG A 84 14.80 -8.88 8.09
CA ARG A 84 16.14 -8.86 7.44
C ARG A 84 16.26 -7.70 6.45
N SER A 85 17.47 -7.20 6.27
CA SER A 85 17.73 -6.19 5.24
C SER A 85 17.81 -6.81 3.85
N ILE A 86 17.50 -6.00 2.83
CA ILE A 86 17.66 -6.41 1.42
C ILE A 86 19.12 -6.81 1.14
N ALA A 87 20.09 -6.11 1.74
CA ALA A 87 21.51 -6.41 1.60
C ALA A 87 21.88 -7.79 2.18
N GLU A 88 21.33 -8.16 3.34
CA GLU A 88 21.52 -9.50 3.92
C GLU A 88 20.94 -10.58 3.02
N ILE A 89 19.74 -10.39 2.49
CA ILE A 89 19.12 -11.35 1.55
C ILE A 89 19.93 -11.44 0.26
N GLN A 90 20.42 -10.31 -0.25
CA GLN A 90 21.28 -10.29 -1.45
C GLN A 90 22.58 -11.10 -1.25
N GLN A 91 23.11 -11.12 -0.04
CA GLN A 91 24.31 -11.91 0.29
C GLN A 91 24.02 -13.39 0.52
N LEU A 92 22.91 -13.69 1.22
CA LEU A 92 22.59 -15.04 1.66
C LEU A 92 21.79 -15.85 0.63
N GLU A 93 20.92 -15.19 -0.11
CA GLU A 93 19.96 -15.81 -1.01
C GLU A 93 19.80 -15.01 -2.32
N PRO A 94 20.88 -14.68 -3.07
CA PRO A 94 20.81 -13.79 -4.23
C PRO A 94 19.89 -14.31 -5.32
N GLU A 95 19.87 -15.63 -5.57
CA GLU A 95 19.00 -16.25 -6.58
C GLU A 95 17.53 -16.17 -6.19
N ASN A 96 17.21 -16.34 -4.90
CA ASN A 96 15.85 -16.20 -4.39
C ASN A 96 15.35 -14.76 -4.47
N LEU A 97 16.20 -13.78 -4.16
CA LEU A 97 15.86 -12.37 -4.30
C LEU A 97 15.60 -12.01 -5.76
N ALA A 98 16.47 -12.46 -6.68
CA ALA A 98 16.29 -12.25 -8.11
C ALA A 98 15.02 -12.94 -8.63
N ALA A 99 14.72 -14.15 -8.17
CA ALA A 99 13.50 -14.88 -8.50
C ALA A 99 12.24 -14.11 -8.06
N TRP A 100 12.20 -13.63 -6.82
CA TRP A 100 11.09 -12.86 -6.29
C TRP A 100 10.83 -11.56 -7.07
N MET A 101 11.89 -10.90 -7.53
CA MET A 101 11.76 -9.68 -8.34
C MET A 101 11.32 -9.95 -9.78
N ALA A 102 11.73 -11.08 -10.37
CA ALA A 102 11.49 -11.39 -11.78
C ALA A 102 10.25 -12.25 -12.03
N ARG A 103 9.83 -13.05 -11.04
CA ARG A 103 8.78 -14.05 -11.16
C ARG A 103 7.70 -13.81 -10.10
N PRO A 104 6.70 -12.98 -10.40
CA PRO A 104 5.73 -12.49 -9.42
C PRO A 104 4.83 -13.61 -8.83
N GLU A 105 4.79 -14.80 -9.44
CA GLU A 105 4.06 -15.97 -8.95
C GLU A 105 4.82 -16.72 -7.85
N GLU A 106 6.11 -16.44 -7.69
CA GLU A 106 6.96 -17.14 -6.73
C GLU A 106 7.06 -16.38 -5.40
N ALA A 107 7.11 -17.14 -4.31
CA ALA A 107 7.36 -16.65 -2.96
C ALA A 107 8.54 -17.42 -2.33
N PRO A 108 9.79 -17.23 -2.80
CA PRO A 108 10.94 -18.00 -2.32
C PRO A 108 11.23 -17.81 -0.84
N HIS A 109 10.70 -16.74 -0.23
CA HIS A 109 10.76 -16.48 1.22
C HIS A 109 9.73 -17.29 2.04
N GLY A 110 8.80 -18.01 1.39
CA GLY A 110 7.78 -18.80 2.07
C GLY A 110 6.57 -18.02 2.59
N GLY A 111 6.45 -16.75 2.20
CA GLY A 111 5.29 -15.90 2.50
C GLY A 111 4.36 -15.75 1.30
N GLU A 112 3.95 -14.51 0.95
CA GLU A 112 2.99 -14.22 -0.10
C GLU A 112 3.67 -13.84 -1.42
N ALA A 113 3.25 -14.44 -2.54
CA ALA A 113 3.70 -14.04 -3.88
C ALA A 113 3.09 -12.69 -4.28
N ILE A 114 3.83 -11.89 -5.08
CA ILE A 114 3.33 -10.59 -5.58
C ILE A 114 2.03 -10.75 -6.37
N ALA A 115 1.88 -11.83 -7.15
CA ALA A 115 0.64 -12.12 -7.85
C ALA A 115 -0.55 -12.35 -6.90
N ALA A 116 -0.33 -12.95 -5.72
CA ALA A 116 -1.37 -13.12 -4.71
C ALA A 116 -1.78 -11.77 -4.08
N VAL A 117 -0.81 -10.88 -3.79
CA VAL A 117 -1.09 -9.50 -3.37
C VAL A 117 -1.98 -8.79 -4.39
N CYS A 118 -1.61 -8.86 -5.68
CA CYS A 118 -2.39 -8.26 -6.76
C CYS A 118 -3.81 -8.83 -6.83
N THR A 119 -3.97 -10.14 -6.66
CA THR A 119 -5.28 -10.80 -6.70
C THR A 119 -6.19 -10.33 -5.59
N ARG A 120 -5.72 -10.28 -4.31
CA ARG A 120 -6.56 -9.84 -3.18
C ARG A 120 -6.89 -8.35 -3.25
N VAL A 121 -5.95 -7.52 -3.71
CA VAL A 121 -6.18 -6.08 -3.88
C VAL A 121 -7.19 -5.81 -5.00
N ASN A 122 -7.11 -6.54 -6.12
CA ASN A 122 -8.08 -6.44 -7.21
C ASN A 122 -9.49 -6.88 -6.76
N ALA A 123 -9.60 -7.93 -5.96
CA ALA A 123 -10.87 -8.35 -5.38
C ALA A 123 -11.44 -7.26 -4.45
N TRP A 124 -10.61 -6.63 -3.63
CA TRP A 124 -11.00 -5.52 -2.75
C TRP A 124 -11.49 -4.29 -3.54
N LEU A 125 -10.80 -3.92 -4.62
CA LEU A 125 -11.19 -2.84 -5.53
C LEU A 125 -12.52 -3.13 -6.23
N SER A 126 -12.71 -4.37 -6.70
CA SER A 126 -13.93 -4.80 -7.40
C SER A 126 -15.17 -4.65 -6.54
N GLN A 127 -15.09 -4.99 -5.24
CA GLN A 127 -16.18 -4.84 -4.28
C GLN A 127 -16.59 -3.38 -4.05
N ARG A 128 -15.72 -2.42 -4.37
CA ARG A 128 -15.92 -0.98 -4.10
C ARG A 128 -16.15 -0.16 -5.36
N LEU A 129 -16.21 -0.83 -6.49
CA LEU A 129 -16.35 -0.18 -7.80
C LEU A 129 -17.60 0.72 -7.88
N GLN A 130 -18.69 0.34 -7.22
CA GLN A 130 -19.97 1.01 -7.20
C GLN A 130 -20.39 1.54 -5.83
N ALA A 131 -19.46 1.63 -4.88
CA ALA A 131 -19.77 2.03 -3.50
C ALA A 131 -20.33 3.46 -3.39
N GLY A 132 -19.93 4.34 -4.29
CA GLY A 132 -20.26 5.77 -4.22
C GLY A 132 -19.46 6.49 -3.14
N GLY A 133 -19.50 7.82 -3.13
CA GLY A 133 -18.86 8.65 -2.13
C GLY A 133 -17.33 8.64 -2.18
N HIS A 134 -16.71 8.96 -1.06
CA HIS A 134 -15.26 9.03 -0.90
C HIS A 134 -14.75 8.01 0.12
N ILE A 135 -13.83 7.17 -0.31
CA ILE A 135 -13.17 6.14 0.49
C ILE A 135 -11.71 6.58 0.71
N VAL A 136 -11.22 6.47 1.93
CA VAL A 136 -9.79 6.55 2.26
C VAL A 136 -9.30 5.16 2.66
N ALA A 137 -8.17 4.73 2.12
CA ALA A 137 -7.54 3.45 2.45
C ALA A 137 -6.08 3.67 2.87
N ILE A 138 -5.76 3.37 4.14
CA ILE A 138 -4.42 3.50 4.71
C ILE A 138 -3.74 2.14 4.67
N THR A 139 -2.62 2.03 3.96
CA THR A 139 -2.03 0.74 3.65
C THR A 139 -0.51 0.83 3.39
N HIS A 140 0.04 -0.04 2.57
CA HIS A 140 1.46 -0.26 2.30
C HIS A 140 1.80 -0.02 0.84
N ALA A 141 3.06 0.23 0.55
CA ALA A 141 3.55 0.44 -0.81
C ALA A 141 3.19 -0.73 -1.75
N ALA A 142 3.30 -1.98 -1.28
CA ALA A 142 2.96 -3.16 -2.07
C ALA A 142 1.48 -3.18 -2.51
N VAL A 143 0.57 -2.82 -1.62
CA VAL A 143 -0.87 -2.76 -1.91
C VAL A 143 -1.21 -1.63 -2.89
N ILE A 144 -0.59 -0.46 -2.72
CA ILE A 144 -0.79 0.67 -3.64
C ILE A 144 -0.24 0.36 -5.04
N ARG A 145 0.94 -0.27 -5.13
CA ARG A 145 1.48 -0.77 -6.41
C ARG A 145 0.52 -1.73 -7.10
N ALA A 146 0.00 -2.72 -6.35
CA ALA A 146 -0.99 -3.68 -6.86
C ALA A 146 -2.26 -2.98 -7.36
N ALA A 147 -2.76 -1.97 -6.64
CA ALA A 147 -3.91 -1.19 -7.06
C ALA A 147 -3.66 -0.40 -8.35
N ILE A 148 -2.47 0.21 -8.48
CA ILE A 148 -2.08 0.96 -9.68
C ILE A 148 -2.02 0.04 -10.89
N ILE A 149 -1.27 -1.07 -10.83
CA ILE A 149 -1.12 -1.98 -11.97
C ILE A 149 -2.44 -2.64 -12.36
N SER A 150 -3.30 -2.97 -11.39
CA SER A 150 -4.65 -3.46 -11.65
C SER A 150 -5.50 -2.41 -12.39
N THR A 151 -5.47 -1.15 -11.94
CA THR A 151 -6.23 -0.05 -12.56
C THR A 151 -5.76 0.24 -13.99
N LEU A 152 -4.46 0.13 -14.24
CA LEU A 152 -3.86 0.33 -15.57
C LEU A 152 -3.96 -0.90 -16.46
N ASN A 153 -4.46 -2.03 -15.95
CA ASN A 153 -4.43 -3.33 -16.63
C ASN A 153 -3.01 -3.71 -17.10
N ALA A 154 -2.01 -3.34 -16.28
CA ALA A 154 -0.62 -3.61 -16.57
C ALA A 154 -0.22 -5.04 -16.14
N PRO A 155 0.76 -5.66 -16.79
CA PRO A 155 1.29 -6.96 -16.35
C PRO A 155 1.80 -6.89 -14.90
N VAL A 156 1.67 -7.99 -14.13
CA VAL A 156 2.17 -8.06 -12.74
C VAL A 156 3.68 -7.78 -12.67
N ALA A 157 4.43 -8.12 -13.71
CA ALA A 157 5.86 -7.78 -13.85
C ALA A 157 6.15 -6.26 -13.75
N SER A 158 5.16 -5.40 -13.98
CA SER A 158 5.28 -3.94 -13.81
C SER A 158 5.22 -3.48 -12.35
N PHE A 159 5.04 -4.38 -11.39
CA PHE A 159 4.87 -4.06 -9.97
C PHE A 159 5.99 -3.17 -9.41
N TRP A 160 7.22 -3.39 -9.83
CA TRP A 160 8.39 -2.67 -9.34
C TRP A 160 8.63 -1.31 -10.03
N ILE A 161 7.85 -0.97 -11.06
CA ILE A 161 8.02 0.28 -11.82
C ILE A 161 7.43 1.48 -11.06
N ALA A 162 6.39 1.26 -10.25
CA ALA A 162 5.80 2.31 -9.43
C ALA A 162 6.59 2.45 -8.12
N ASP A 163 7.15 3.63 -7.87
CA ASP A 163 7.77 3.94 -6.58
C ASP A 163 6.77 4.63 -5.65
N ILE A 164 6.62 4.09 -4.44
CA ILE A 164 5.65 4.54 -3.44
C ILE A 164 6.39 4.81 -2.14
N GLU A 165 6.56 6.07 -1.83
CA GLU A 165 7.20 6.50 -0.60
C GLU A 165 6.23 6.48 0.60
N PRO A 166 6.75 6.47 1.85
CA PRO A 166 5.92 6.72 3.03
C PRO A 166 5.13 8.03 2.91
N LEU A 167 3.85 7.99 3.31
CA LEU A 167 2.87 9.08 3.17
C LEU A 167 2.53 9.47 1.73
N ALA A 168 2.94 8.70 0.72
CA ALA A 168 2.45 8.90 -0.63
C ALA A 168 0.92 8.80 -0.68
N ILE A 169 0.31 9.71 -1.45
CA ILE A 169 -1.14 9.76 -1.66
C ILE A 169 -1.42 9.48 -3.14
N VAL A 170 -2.27 8.49 -3.40
CA VAL A 170 -2.69 8.14 -4.75
C VAL A 170 -4.21 8.23 -4.84
N HIS A 171 -4.70 8.91 -5.87
CA HIS A 171 -6.14 9.09 -6.08
C HIS A 171 -6.65 8.24 -7.24
N MET A 172 -7.79 7.59 -7.01
CA MET A 172 -8.51 6.85 -8.04
C MET A 172 -9.99 7.26 -8.04
N THR A 173 -10.64 7.14 -9.19
CA THR A 173 -12.08 7.34 -9.30
C THR A 173 -12.71 6.19 -10.08
N SER A 174 -13.94 5.83 -9.72
CA SER A 174 -14.74 4.87 -10.47
C SER A 174 -16.04 5.51 -10.95
N ASN A 175 -16.41 5.21 -12.19
CA ASN A 175 -17.71 5.54 -12.77
C ASN A 175 -18.73 4.39 -12.59
N GLY A 176 -18.38 3.36 -11.81
CA GLY A 176 -19.19 2.16 -11.59
C GLY A 176 -18.86 0.99 -12.53
N SER A 177 -18.04 1.20 -13.57
CA SER A 177 -17.61 0.15 -14.50
C SER A 177 -16.11 -0.13 -14.45
N ARG A 178 -15.29 0.86 -14.13
CA ARG A 178 -13.83 0.74 -14.02
C ARG A 178 -13.26 1.77 -13.07
N TRP A 179 -12.08 1.47 -12.53
CA TRP A 179 -11.24 2.45 -11.86
C TRP A 179 -10.40 3.24 -12.87
N SER A 180 -10.08 4.47 -12.52
CA SER A 180 -9.17 5.35 -13.26
C SER A 180 -8.20 6.00 -12.27
N LEU A 181 -6.91 5.95 -12.56
CA LEU A 181 -5.88 6.66 -11.81
C LEU A 181 -6.03 8.17 -12.07
N ARG A 182 -5.97 8.97 -11.03
CA ARG A 182 -5.99 10.44 -11.13
C ARG A 182 -4.65 11.03 -10.83
N VAL A 183 -4.14 11.82 -11.76
CA VAL A 183 -3.03 12.72 -11.53
C VAL A 183 -3.63 14.10 -11.20
N GLU A 184 -3.31 14.66 -10.05
CA GLU A 184 -3.81 15.99 -9.68
C GLU A 184 -3.06 17.07 -10.44
N GLY A 185 -3.80 18.01 -11.02
CA GLY A 185 -3.25 19.25 -11.53
C GLY A 185 -2.93 20.22 -10.40
N ALA A 186 -2.07 21.21 -10.66
CA ALA A 186 -1.88 22.33 -9.75
C ALA A 186 -3.24 23.01 -9.53
N THR A 187 -3.71 23.05 -8.29
CA THR A 187 -4.83 23.92 -7.93
C THR A 187 -4.31 25.37 -7.98
N ALA A 188 -4.93 26.17 -8.84
CA ALA A 188 -4.71 27.61 -8.86
C ALA A 188 -5.18 28.25 -7.55
#